data_1a0df7ec6d3d5132d70f79f968c872bd
#
_entry.id   1a0df7ec6d3d5132d70f79f968c872bd
#
_cell.length_a   1.000
_cell.length_b   1.000
_cell.length_c   1.000
_cell.angle_alpha   90.00
_cell.angle_beta   90.00
_cell.angle_gamma   90.00
#
_symmetry.space_group_name_H-M   'P 1'
#
loop_
_entity.id
_entity.type
_entity.pdbx_description
1 polymer ?
#
loop_
_entity_poly.entity_id
_entity_poly.type
_entity_poly.pdbx_seq_one_letter_code
_entity_poly.pdbx_strand_id
1 'polypeptide(L)'
;MIQALKRPELINLVGLHIHVGSQTPDPEPYVEALAAMWDHLLWLHRETGHKLQHINIGGGIPVNYLRDETHAEEIGDAERDMLGADLTSAEMMEAAIVAVRSSAREAGAEYLMDDLEIVMEPGRAVIADAVTILTKVRNVKYRPETGENWALTDAGYNLMLSMVMYQWYYHAIDASRAAEPPVSRYRMAGPLCDGGDVYFDLHGEGRLPDCRLLPANVEVGEVIAMLNTGAYTMSQMTAYNGRPFPAAVMIEEGGKVQVIRKRDSYEDLINNEL
;
A
#
# COMPACT_ATOMS: atom_id res chain seq x y z
N MET A 1 -0.31 29.69 11.34
CA MET A 1 -1.35 29.64 12.39
C MET A 1 -1.85 31.05 12.78
N ILE A 2 -1.05 31.93 13.39
CA ILE A 2 -1.51 33.28 13.84
C ILE A 2 -2.18 34.10 12.72
N GLN A 3 -1.69 34.02 11.48
CA GLN A 3 -2.33 34.75 10.35
C GLN A 3 -3.71 34.18 10.00
N ALA A 4 -3.92 32.87 10.17
CA ALA A 4 -5.24 32.26 9.99
C ALA A 4 -6.24 32.77 11.02
N LEU A 5 -5.82 32.92 12.27
CA LEU A 5 -6.68 33.44 13.36
C LEU A 5 -7.05 34.90 13.20
N LYS A 6 -6.32 35.68 12.37
CA LYS A 6 -6.69 37.07 12.03
C LYS A 6 -7.79 37.19 10.96
N ARG A 7 -8.20 36.10 10.35
CA ARG A 7 -9.18 36.04 9.28
C ARG A 7 -10.29 35.00 9.59
N PRO A 8 -10.95 35.10 10.76
CA PRO A 8 -11.93 34.11 11.19
C PRO A 8 -13.16 34.02 10.25
N GLU A 9 -13.39 35.07 9.46
CA GLU A 9 -14.45 35.09 8.45
C GLU A 9 -14.14 34.19 7.22
N LEU A 10 -12.89 33.80 7.03
CA LEU A 10 -12.43 32.97 5.91
C LEU A 10 -11.88 31.62 6.35
N ILE A 11 -11.28 31.55 7.55
CA ILE A 11 -10.51 30.39 8.01
C ILE A 11 -10.94 30.04 9.43
N ASN A 12 -11.43 28.83 9.62
CA ASN A 12 -11.60 28.24 10.95
C ASN A 12 -10.46 27.28 11.22
N LEU A 13 -9.50 27.70 12.04
CA LEU A 13 -8.34 26.87 12.42
C LEU A 13 -8.74 25.91 13.54
N VAL A 14 -8.99 24.66 13.22
CA VAL A 14 -9.50 23.67 14.15
C VAL A 14 -8.46 22.65 14.62
N GLY A 15 -7.36 22.46 13.89
CA GLY A 15 -6.39 21.42 14.23
C GLY A 15 -5.05 21.55 13.53
N LEU A 16 -4.18 20.61 13.84
CA LEU A 16 -2.90 20.38 13.17
C LEU A 16 -2.93 19.00 12.52
N HIS A 17 -2.27 18.90 11.37
CA HIS A 17 -2.14 17.65 10.62
C HIS A 17 -0.66 17.37 10.33
N ILE A 18 -0.30 16.10 10.38
CA ILE A 18 0.99 15.58 9.95
C ILE A 18 0.79 14.29 9.17
N HIS A 19 1.70 14.01 8.26
CA HIS A 19 1.81 12.72 7.60
C HIS A 19 3.29 12.34 7.53
N VAL A 20 3.72 11.38 8.34
CA VAL A 20 5.15 11.05 8.52
C VAL A 20 5.72 10.18 7.40
N GLY A 21 4.87 9.46 6.67
CA GLY A 21 5.31 8.58 5.59
C GLY A 21 4.25 7.55 5.21
N SER A 22 4.65 6.55 4.43
CA SER A 22 3.79 5.43 4.06
C SER A 22 4.51 4.13 4.37
N GLN A 23 3.79 3.12 4.86
CA GLN A 23 4.35 1.83 5.26
C GLN A 23 5.40 2.00 6.37
N THR A 24 5.09 2.79 7.37
CA THR A 24 5.99 3.12 8.49
C THR A 24 5.96 1.95 9.49
N PRO A 25 7.08 1.22 9.67
CA PRO A 25 7.07 -0.03 10.43
C PRO A 25 6.93 0.18 11.94
N ASP A 26 7.35 1.32 12.46
CA ASP A 26 7.43 1.63 13.87
C ASP A 26 6.56 2.82 14.25
N PRO A 27 6.02 2.88 15.49
CA PRO A 27 5.29 4.04 15.98
C PRO A 27 6.19 5.24 16.31
N GLU A 28 7.51 5.06 16.50
CA GLU A 28 8.43 6.10 16.97
C GLU A 28 8.40 7.39 16.13
N PRO A 29 8.42 7.37 14.76
CA PRO A 29 8.32 8.59 13.97
C PRO A 29 7.02 9.38 14.22
N TYR A 30 5.94 8.68 14.54
CA TYR A 30 4.66 9.33 14.90
C TYR A 30 4.74 9.95 16.30
N VAL A 31 5.33 9.24 17.26
CA VAL A 31 5.52 9.74 18.63
C VAL A 31 6.34 11.03 18.64
N GLU A 32 7.47 11.06 17.93
CA GLU A 32 8.31 12.26 17.80
C GLU A 32 7.56 13.43 17.14
N ALA A 33 6.85 13.13 16.05
CA ALA A 33 6.07 14.13 15.35
C ALA A 33 4.92 14.68 16.19
N LEU A 34 4.27 13.83 16.98
CA LEU A 34 3.20 14.26 17.90
C LEU A 34 3.72 15.12 19.03
N ALA A 35 4.91 14.85 19.57
CA ALA A 35 5.55 15.73 20.55
C ALA A 35 5.77 17.12 19.96
N ALA A 36 6.31 17.23 18.76
CA ALA A 36 6.48 18.52 18.07
C ALA A 36 5.14 19.21 17.78
N MET A 37 4.11 18.46 17.40
CA MET A 37 2.75 19.03 17.19
C MET A 37 2.17 19.55 18.50
N TRP A 38 2.37 18.85 19.60
CA TRP A 38 1.94 19.30 20.92
C TRP A 38 2.61 20.62 21.31
N ASP A 39 3.90 20.76 21.07
CA ASP A 39 4.62 22.02 21.32
C ASP A 39 4.03 23.17 20.52
N HIS A 40 3.67 22.94 19.26
CA HIS A 40 3.02 23.96 18.43
C HIS A 40 1.61 24.30 18.89
N LEU A 41 0.84 23.31 19.34
CA LEU A 41 -0.49 23.51 19.93
C LEU A 41 -0.39 24.36 21.20
N LEU A 42 0.49 23.99 22.10
CA LEU A 42 0.71 24.67 23.35
C LEU A 42 1.22 26.12 23.13
N TRP A 43 2.16 26.31 22.23
CA TRP A 43 2.63 27.63 21.84
C TRP A 43 1.48 28.50 21.31
N LEU A 44 0.67 27.98 20.37
CA LEU A 44 -0.46 28.72 19.82
C LEU A 44 -1.46 29.14 20.90
N HIS A 45 -1.76 28.22 21.81
CA HIS A 45 -2.65 28.50 22.94
C HIS A 45 -2.10 29.59 23.86
N ARG A 46 -0.82 29.52 24.20
CA ARG A 46 -0.15 30.55 25.06
C ARG A 46 -0.16 31.93 24.42
N GLU A 47 0.10 32.01 23.13
CA GLU A 47 0.17 33.27 22.39
C GLU A 47 -1.18 33.93 22.10
N THR A 48 -2.23 33.13 21.96
CA THR A 48 -3.51 33.61 21.40
C THR A 48 -4.75 33.25 22.23
N GLY A 49 -4.64 32.35 23.19
CA GLY A 49 -5.78 31.75 23.89
C GLY A 49 -6.59 30.78 23.07
N HIS A 50 -6.25 30.57 21.78
CA HIS A 50 -7.01 29.68 20.89
C HIS A 50 -6.76 28.21 21.27
N LYS A 51 -7.83 27.42 21.37
CA LYS A 51 -7.77 25.99 21.58
C LYS A 51 -8.02 25.27 20.25
N LEU A 52 -7.11 24.37 19.88
CA LEU A 52 -7.34 23.44 18.80
C LEU A 52 -8.19 22.27 19.25
N GLN A 53 -8.97 21.71 18.35
CA GLN A 53 -9.90 20.62 18.59
C GLN A 53 -9.36 19.28 18.07
N HIS A 54 -8.43 19.30 17.11
CA HIS A 54 -7.94 18.08 16.47
C HIS A 54 -6.41 18.05 16.36
N ILE A 55 -5.86 16.86 16.56
CA ILE A 55 -4.55 16.45 16.10
C ILE A 55 -4.76 15.30 15.11
N ASN A 56 -4.43 15.52 13.84
CA ASN A 56 -4.52 14.49 12.82
C ASN A 56 -3.13 13.93 12.54
N ILE A 57 -2.93 12.66 12.84
CA ILE A 57 -1.66 11.95 12.68
C ILE A 57 -1.44 11.44 11.24
N GLY A 58 -2.38 11.67 10.33
CA GLY A 58 -2.32 11.21 8.95
C GLY A 58 -2.51 9.70 8.79
N GLY A 59 -2.00 9.19 7.71
CA GLY A 59 -1.98 7.77 7.39
C GLY A 59 -0.57 7.19 7.52
N GLY A 60 -0.27 6.20 6.68
CA GLY A 60 1.04 5.57 6.61
C GLY A 60 1.18 4.27 7.39
N ILE A 61 0.10 3.82 8.05
CA ILE A 61 0.03 2.57 8.79
C ILE A 61 0.30 1.41 7.84
N PRO A 62 1.22 0.49 8.19
CA PRO A 62 1.71 -0.53 7.30
C PRO A 62 0.74 -1.70 7.13
N VAL A 63 1.07 -2.53 6.16
CA VAL A 63 0.49 -3.85 5.94
C VAL A 63 1.63 -4.82 5.64
N ASN A 64 1.58 -6.01 6.19
CA ASN A 64 2.54 -7.05 5.86
C ASN A 64 2.29 -7.60 4.44
N TYR A 65 3.19 -7.29 3.52
CA TYR A 65 3.16 -7.74 2.13
C TYR A 65 3.91 -9.05 1.92
N LEU A 66 4.88 -9.37 2.78
CA LEU A 66 5.70 -10.57 2.63
C LEU A 66 4.90 -11.84 2.96
N ARG A 67 3.95 -11.76 3.91
CA ARG A 67 3.03 -12.82 4.35
C ARG A 67 3.69 -14.13 4.79
N ASP A 68 4.77 -14.51 4.16
CA ASP A 68 5.65 -15.60 4.55
C ASP A 68 7.11 -15.15 4.41
N GLU A 69 8.00 -15.90 5.00
CA GLU A 69 9.44 -15.61 4.98
C GLU A 69 10.14 -16.08 3.70
N THR A 70 9.39 -16.61 2.73
CA THR A 70 9.93 -17.35 1.57
C THR A 70 10.90 -16.53 0.72
N HIS A 71 10.75 -15.20 0.73
CA HIS A 71 11.61 -14.28 -0.01
C HIS A 71 12.29 -13.23 0.87
N ALA A 72 12.09 -13.28 2.18
CA ALA A 72 12.63 -12.28 3.09
C ALA A 72 14.17 -12.18 3.05
N GLU A 73 14.86 -13.30 2.78
CA GLU A 73 16.31 -13.33 2.65
C GLU A 73 16.85 -12.77 1.32
N GLU A 74 15.99 -12.60 0.32
CA GLU A 74 16.37 -12.15 -1.02
C GLU A 74 16.32 -10.62 -1.19
N ILE A 75 15.76 -9.92 -0.23
CA ILE A 75 15.62 -8.46 -0.22
C ILE A 75 16.43 -7.84 0.90
N GLY A 76 16.77 -6.56 0.77
CA GLY A 76 17.52 -5.81 1.78
C GLY A 76 16.77 -5.69 3.10
N ASP A 77 17.51 -5.46 4.18
CA ASP A 77 16.93 -5.38 5.53
C ASP A 77 15.87 -4.27 5.62
N ALA A 78 16.14 -3.10 5.04
CA ALA A 78 15.22 -1.98 5.08
C ALA A 78 13.90 -2.25 4.33
N GLU A 79 13.97 -2.90 3.18
CA GLU A 79 12.79 -3.31 2.42
C GLU A 79 12.01 -4.42 3.14
N ARG A 80 12.72 -5.36 3.79
CA ARG A 80 12.11 -6.41 4.58
C ARG A 80 11.38 -5.83 5.79
N ASP A 81 11.98 -4.92 6.53
CA ASP A 81 11.37 -4.26 7.67
C ASP A 81 10.14 -3.45 7.24
N MET A 82 10.24 -2.73 6.14
CA MET A 82 9.13 -1.96 5.58
C MET A 82 7.99 -2.87 5.08
N LEU A 83 8.31 -3.87 4.25
CA LEU A 83 7.29 -4.71 3.59
C LEU A 83 6.71 -5.78 4.52
N GLY A 84 7.44 -6.17 5.56
CA GLY A 84 7.01 -7.14 6.57
C GLY A 84 6.41 -6.53 7.82
N ALA A 85 6.22 -5.21 7.87
CA ALA A 85 5.73 -4.51 9.05
C ALA A 85 4.28 -4.90 9.40
N ASP A 86 4.03 -5.06 10.68
CA ASP A 86 2.77 -5.61 11.22
C ASP A 86 2.08 -4.66 12.22
N LEU A 87 2.53 -3.40 12.29
CA LEU A 87 1.93 -2.38 13.18
C LEU A 87 0.47 -2.13 12.81
N THR A 88 -0.42 -2.37 13.74
CA THR A 88 -1.86 -2.18 13.52
C THR A 88 -2.32 -0.74 13.76
N SER A 89 -3.47 -0.37 13.18
CA SER A 89 -4.10 0.94 13.43
C SER A 89 -4.43 1.16 14.91
N ALA A 90 -4.74 0.09 15.65
CA ALA A 90 -5.03 0.17 17.08
C ALA A 90 -3.77 0.49 17.89
N GLU A 91 -2.68 -0.23 17.64
CA GLU A 91 -1.39 0.00 18.30
C GLU A 91 -0.86 1.41 18.01
N MET A 92 -0.99 1.87 16.77
CA MET A 92 -0.62 3.22 16.39
C MET A 92 -1.45 4.27 17.13
N MET A 93 -2.77 4.09 17.22
CA MET A 93 -3.64 5.01 17.95
C MET A 93 -3.31 5.03 19.45
N GLU A 94 -3.04 3.87 20.04
CA GLU A 94 -2.62 3.78 21.43
C GLU A 94 -1.30 4.52 21.69
N ALA A 95 -0.30 4.31 20.85
CA ALA A 95 0.97 5.04 20.90
C ALA A 95 0.77 6.56 20.78
N ALA A 96 -0.09 7.00 19.86
CA ALA A 96 -0.43 8.39 19.66
C ALA A 96 -1.08 9.01 20.91
N ILE A 97 -2.05 8.32 21.50
CA ILE A 97 -2.73 8.77 22.74
C ILE A 97 -1.74 8.87 23.89
N VAL A 98 -0.87 7.87 24.06
CA VAL A 98 0.16 7.87 25.11
C VAL A 98 1.13 9.04 24.93
N ALA A 99 1.61 9.28 23.69
CA ALA A 99 2.52 10.36 23.38
C ALA A 99 1.92 11.74 23.72
N VAL A 100 0.70 12.01 23.23
CA VAL A 100 0.03 13.29 23.49
C VAL A 100 -0.22 13.50 25.00
N ARG A 101 -0.63 12.46 25.72
CA ARG A 101 -0.83 12.53 27.18
C ARG A 101 0.47 12.81 27.94
N SER A 102 1.57 12.18 27.53
CA SER A 102 2.88 12.42 28.16
C SER A 102 3.31 13.87 27.96
N SER A 103 3.26 14.36 26.72
CA SER A 103 3.61 15.77 26.38
C SER A 103 2.73 16.77 27.15
N ALA A 104 1.42 16.48 27.27
CA ALA A 104 0.50 17.34 28.02
C ALA A 104 0.85 17.40 29.50
N ARG A 105 1.17 16.27 30.11
CA ARG A 105 1.56 16.18 31.52
C ARG A 105 2.87 16.89 31.79
N GLU A 106 3.88 16.64 30.96
CA GLU A 106 5.20 17.27 31.10
C GLU A 106 5.11 18.81 31.00
N ALA A 107 4.20 19.31 30.18
CA ALA A 107 3.93 20.73 30.02
C ALA A 107 3.01 21.34 31.07
N GLY A 108 2.37 20.54 31.94
CA GLY A 108 1.33 20.97 32.86
C GLY A 108 0.10 21.54 32.18
N ALA A 109 -0.23 21.02 31.00
CA ALA A 109 -1.25 21.54 30.09
C ALA A 109 -2.35 20.48 29.76
N GLU A 110 -2.60 19.54 30.65
CA GLU A 110 -3.59 18.46 30.47
C GLU A 110 -5.00 18.98 30.19
N TYR A 111 -5.33 20.19 30.70
CA TYR A 111 -6.61 20.86 30.42
C TYR A 111 -6.86 21.18 28.93
N LEU A 112 -5.86 21.09 28.08
CA LEU A 112 -6.00 21.27 26.64
C LEU A 112 -6.47 19.98 25.94
N MET A 113 -6.47 18.87 26.65
CA MET A 113 -6.91 17.57 26.13
C MET A 113 -8.41 17.32 26.28
N ASP A 114 -9.13 18.09 27.10
CA ASP A 114 -10.50 17.80 27.47
C ASP A 114 -11.45 17.66 26.26
N ASP A 115 -11.21 18.45 25.19
CA ASP A 115 -12.01 18.42 23.96
C ASP A 115 -11.13 18.12 22.72
N LEU A 116 -9.93 17.54 22.90
CA LEU A 116 -9.00 17.27 21.82
C LEU A 116 -9.23 15.89 21.23
N GLU A 117 -9.56 15.84 19.96
CA GLU A 117 -9.68 14.59 19.18
C GLU A 117 -8.37 14.23 18.48
N ILE A 118 -7.98 12.96 18.55
CA ILE A 118 -6.91 12.40 17.75
C ILE A 118 -7.53 11.68 16.56
N VAL A 119 -7.17 12.12 15.35
CA VAL A 119 -7.72 11.62 14.09
C VAL A 119 -6.63 10.92 13.31
N MET A 120 -6.97 9.84 12.58
CA MET A 120 -6.07 9.16 11.66
C MET A 120 -6.74 8.96 10.28
N GLU A 121 -5.91 8.79 9.26
CA GLU A 121 -6.32 8.61 7.86
C GLU A 121 -5.80 7.27 7.31
N PRO A 122 -6.25 6.11 7.83
CA PRO A 122 -5.74 4.80 7.43
C PRO A 122 -6.27 4.46 6.02
N GLY A 123 -5.42 4.57 5.00
CA GLY A 123 -5.75 4.16 3.64
C GLY A 123 -5.39 2.69 3.39
N ARG A 124 -4.09 2.43 3.24
CA ARG A 124 -3.54 1.10 2.95
C ARG A 124 -3.99 0.05 3.97
N ALA A 125 -3.90 0.34 5.25
CA ALA A 125 -4.24 -0.58 6.33
C ALA A 125 -5.71 -1.05 6.31
N VAL A 126 -6.61 -0.31 5.66
CA VAL A 126 -8.04 -0.69 5.55
C VAL A 126 -8.33 -1.54 4.34
N ILE A 127 -7.61 -1.34 3.20
CA ILE A 127 -8.03 -1.89 1.92
C ILE A 127 -7.03 -2.87 1.29
N ALA A 128 -5.76 -2.89 1.70
CA ALA A 128 -4.73 -3.61 0.99
C ALA A 128 -5.04 -5.10 0.83
N ASP A 129 -5.43 -5.76 1.92
CA ASP A 129 -5.72 -7.20 1.95
C ASP A 129 -7.14 -7.58 1.48
N ALA A 130 -7.99 -6.58 1.28
CA ALA A 130 -9.36 -6.78 0.79
C ALA A 130 -9.44 -7.06 -0.71
N VAL A 131 -8.35 -6.87 -1.46
CA VAL A 131 -8.33 -7.06 -2.92
C VAL A 131 -7.20 -7.99 -3.35
N THR A 132 -7.51 -8.85 -4.29
CA THR A 132 -6.57 -9.74 -4.97
C THR A 132 -6.71 -9.54 -6.48
N ILE A 133 -5.60 -9.31 -7.18
CA ILE A 133 -5.59 -9.32 -8.64
C ILE A 133 -5.38 -10.76 -9.11
N LEU A 134 -6.28 -11.22 -9.96
CA LEU A 134 -6.13 -12.50 -10.65
C LEU A 134 -5.57 -12.26 -12.05
N THR A 135 -4.44 -12.89 -12.33
CA THR A 135 -3.79 -12.84 -13.65
C THR A 135 -3.60 -14.22 -14.21
N LYS A 136 -3.77 -14.37 -15.52
CA LYS A 136 -3.62 -15.65 -16.21
C LYS A 136 -2.24 -15.79 -16.82
N VAL A 137 -1.62 -16.93 -16.65
CA VAL A 137 -0.39 -17.30 -17.35
C VAL A 137 -0.68 -17.46 -18.84
N ARG A 138 -0.03 -16.66 -19.68
CA ARG A 138 -0.22 -16.62 -21.13
C ARG A 138 0.89 -17.33 -21.87
N ASN A 139 2.07 -17.45 -21.27
CA ASN A 139 3.19 -18.18 -21.81
C ASN A 139 4.11 -18.63 -20.68
N VAL A 140 4.80 -19.74 -20.89
CA VAL A 140 5.85 -20.25 -20.00
C VAL A 140 7.09 -20.50 -20.84
N LYS A 141 8.24 -20.04 -20.36
CA LYS A 141 9.52 -20.22 -21.04
C LYS A 141 10.57 -20.76 -20.08
N TYR A 142 11.42 -21.60 -20.58
CA TYR A 142 12.66 -21.98 -19.94
C TYR A 142 13.84 -21.42 -20.74
N ARG A 143 14.81 -20.80 -20.06
CA ARG A 143 16.07 -20.31 -20.66
C ARG A 143 17.21 -21.24 -20.26
N PRO A 144 17.68 -22.11 -21.15
CA PRO A 144 18.74 -23.07 -20.82
C PRO A 144 20.07 -22.40 -20.44
N GLU A 145 20.33 -21.21 -21.01
CA GLU A 145 21.59 -20.47 -20.79
C GLU A 145 21.74 -19.96 -19.36
N THR A 146 20.62 -19.65 -18.71
CA THR A 146 20.57 -19.10 -17.34
C THR A 146 19.90 -20.04 -16.34
N GLY A 147 19.27 -21.12 -16.81
CA GLY A 147 18.51 -22.04 -15.98
C GLY A 147 17.19 -21.47 -15.43
N GLU A 148 16.70 -20.37 -16.02
CA GLU A 148 15.55 -19.61 -15.54
C GLU A 148 14.22 -20.13 -16.11
N ASN A 149 13.23 -20.31 -15.24
CA ASN A 149 11.84 -20.44 -15.64
C ASN A 149 11.19 -19.07 -15.66
N TRP A 150 10.34 -18.81 -16.66
CA TRP A 150 9.58 -17.59 -16.82
C TRP A 150 8.10 -17.88 -16.94
N ALA A 151 7.27 -17.15 -16.20
CA ALA A 151 5.81 -17.12 -16.33
C ALA A 151 5.40 -15.72 -16.85
N LEU A 152 4.86 -15.66 -18.06
CA LEU A 152 4.39 -14.43 -18.69
C LEU A 152 2.88 -14.34 -18.47
N THR A 153 2.42 -13.26 -17.84
CA THR A 153 1.02 -13.10 -17.41
C THR A 153 0.29 -12.05 -18.25
N ASP A 154 -1.02 -11.90 -18.06
CA ASP A 154 -1.83 -10.86 -18.70
C ASP A 154 -2.09 -9.63 -17.80
N ALA A 155 -1.57 -9.61 -16.58
CA ALA A 155 -1.45 -8.38 -15.79
C ALA A 155 -0.03 -7.85 -15.86
N GLY A 156 0.11 -6.54 -15.87
CA GLY A 156 1.39 -5.84 -15.86
C GLY A 156 1.37 -4.66 -14.90
N TYR A 157 2.41 -3.86 -14.93
CA TYR A 157 2.48 -2.69 -14.07
C TYR A 157 1.39 -1.65 -14.36
N ASN A 158 0.76 -1.71 -15.52
CA ASN A 158 -0.41 -0.87 -15.82
C ASN A 158 -1.58 -1.10 -14.84
N LEU A 159 -1.63 -2.25 -14.19
CA LEU A 159 -2.58 -2.57 -13.12
C LEU A 159 -1.95 -2.48 -11.73
N MET A 160 -0.65 -2.71 -11.62
CA MET A 160 0.12 -2.71 -10.38
C MET A 160 1.28 -1.70 -10.48
N LEU A 161 0.95 -0.44 -10.74
CA LEU A 161 1.93 0.62 -11.01
C LEU A 161 2.99 0.75 -9.91
N SER A 162 2.63 0.46 -8.67
CA SER A 162 3.55 0.49 -7.54
C SER A 162 4.75 -0.45 -7.68
N MET A 163 4.65 -1.54 -8.45
CA MET A 163 5.80 -2.43 -8.70
C MET A 163 6.97 -1.70 -9.36
N VAL A 164 6.67 -0.83 -10.31
CA VAL A 164 7.71 -0.08 -11.05
C VAL A 164 8.07 1.22 -10.36
N MET A 165 7.06 1.98 -9.92
CA MET A 165 7.28 3.32 -9.35
C MET A 165 7.97 3.28 -7.98
N TYR A 166 7.69 2.24 -7.19
CA TYR A 166 8.17 2.12 -5.80
C TYR A 166 8.85 0.80 -5.52
N GLN A 167 9.02 -0.07 -6.53
CA GLN A 167 9.52 -1.45 -6.39
C GLN A 167 8.74 -2.21 -5.30
N TRP A 168 7.40 -2.19 -5.43
CA TRP A 168 6.51 -2.76 -4.44
C TRP A 168 6.34 -4.26 -4.62
N TYR A 169 6.50 -5.00 -3.54
CA TYR A 169 6.27 -6.44 -3.53
C TYR A 169 4.78 -6.77 -3.43
N TYR A 170 4.34 -7.72 -4.25
CA TYR A 170 3.06 -8.42 -4.09
C TYR A 170 3.31 -9.92 -4.08
N HIS A 171 2.78 -10.61 -3.05
CA HIS A 171 2.91 -12.05 -2.93
C HIS A 171 2.07 -12.74 -4.00
N ALA A 172 2.66 -13.73 -4.68
CA ALA A 172 2.03 -14.48 -5.76
C ALA A 172 1.70 -15.91 -5.32
N ILE A 173 0.48 -16.35 -5.57
CA ILE A 173 0.03 -17.72 -5.34
C ILE A 173 -0.56 -18.27 -6.64
N ASP A 174 -0.25 -19.51 -6.99
CA ASP A 174 -0.98 -20.21 -8.05
C ASP A 174 -2.38 -20.59 -7.53
N ALA A 175 -3.38 -19.80 -7.91
CA ALA A 175 -4.75 -20.01 -7.48
C ALA A 175 -5.40 -21.25 -8.12
N SER A 176 -4.86 -21.74 -9.26
CA SER A 176 -5.32 -22.97 -9.90
C SER A 176 -4.88 -24.20 -9.11
N ARG A 177 -3.76 -24.09 -8.38
CA ARG A 177 -3.15 -25.19 -7.62
C ARG A 177 -2.72 -24.75 -6.21
N ALA A 178 -3.56 -23.96 -5.55
CA ALA A 178 -3.25 -23.35 -4.25
C ALA A 178 -2.91 -24.33 -3.11
N ALA A 179 -3.24 -25.62 -3.26
CA ALA A 179 -2.90 -26.65 -2.29
C ALA A 179 -1.53 -27.31 -2.54
N GLU A 180 -0.89 -27.02 -3.68
CA GLU A 180 0.42 -27.55 -4.01
C GLU A 180 1.53 -26.65 -3.43
N PRO A 181 2.66 -27.27 -2.96
CA PRO A 181 3.74 -26.47 -2.40
C PRO A 181 4.44 -25.62 -3.47
N PRO A 182 4.76 -24.35 -3.17
CA PRO A 182 5.49 -23.46 -4.08
C PRO A 182 6.99 -23.79 -4.03
N VAL A 183 7.45 -24.69 -4.87
CA VAL A 183 8.81 -25.27 -4.84
C VAL A 183 9.69 -24.80 -6.01
N SER A 184 9.12 -24.16 -7.02
CA SER A 184 9.85 -23.78 -8.23
C SER A 184 9.93 -22.25 -8.38
N ARG A 185 11.11 -21.78 -8.77
CA ARG A 185 11.39 -20.35 -8.99
C ARG A 185 10.96 -19.96 -10.40
N TYR A 186 10.14 -18.93 -10.49
CA TYR A 186 9.70 -18.33 -11.76
C TYR A 186 9.97 -16.83 -11.75
N ARG A 187 10.69 -16.33 -12.75
CA ARG A 187 10.66 -14.91 -13.09
C ARG A 187 9.31 -14.59 -13.73
N MET A 188 8.73 -13.49 -13.34
CA MET A 188 7.41 -13.10 -13.85
C MET A 188 7.50 -11.80 -14.64
N ALA A 189 6.71 -11.70 -15.71
CA ALA A 189 6.59 -10.50 -16.51
C ALA A 189 5.16 -10.32 -17.01
N GLY A 190 4.77 -9.06 -17.20
CA GLY A 190 3.46 -8.68 -17.71
C GLY A 190 3.42 -8.63 -19.25
N PRO A 191 2.29 -8.16 -19.81
CA PRO A 191 2.01 -8.18 -21.24
C PRO A 191 2.39 -6.89 -21.97
N LEU A 192 3.01 -5.92 -21.31
CA LEU A 192 3.27 -4.63 -21.90
C LEU A 192 4.50 -4.65 -22.82
N CYS A 193 4.50 -3.84 -23.85
CA CYS A 193 5.66 -3.63 -24.71
C CYS A 193 6.65 -2.69 -24.04
N ASP A 194 7.17 -3.11 -22.88
CA ASP A 194 8.05 -2.33 -22.03
C ASP A 194 8.97 -3.27 -21.23
N GLY A 195 10.28 -3.04 -21.30
CA GLY A 195 11.26 -3.85 -20.56
C GLY A 195 11.15 -3.76 -19.04
N GLY A 196 10.45 -2.74 -18.54
CA GLY A 196 10.13 -2.57 -17.11
C GLY A 196 8.94 -3.38 -16.62
N ASP A 197 8.21 -4.06 -17.52
CA ASP A 197 7.01 -4.82 -17.12
C ASP A 197 7.38 -6.20 -16.56
N VAL A 198 8.12 -6.18 -15.47
CA VAL A 198 8.61 -7.36 -14.75
C VAL A 198 8.27 -7.25 -13.25
N TYR A 199 8.23 -8.39 -12.57
CA TYR A 199 7.83 -8.48 -11.17
C TYR A 199 9.05 -8.61 -10.22
N PHE A 200 10.19 -8.20 -10.68
CA PHE A 200 11.46 -8.24 -9.95
C PHE A 200 12.23 -6.93 -10.14
N ASP A 201 13.26 -6.75 -9.33
CA ASP A 201 14.12 -5.59 -9.40
C ASP A 201 15.02 -5.63 -10.65
N LEU A 202 14.76 -4.73 -11.61
CA LEU A 202 15.55 -4.61 -12.83
C LEU A 202 16.99 -4.14 -12.59
N HIS A 203 17.20 -3.39 -11.52
CA HIS A 203 18.48 -2.76 -11.26
C HIS A 203 19.39 -3.63 -10.37
N GLY A 204 18.84 -4.71 -9.78
CA GLY A 204 19.59 -5.59 -8.91
C GLY A 204 20.00 -4.92 -7.59
N GLU A 205 19.23 -3.95 -7.13
CA GLU A 205 19.48 -3.23 -5.87
C GLU A 205 19.01 -4.01 -4.64
N GLY A 206 18.45 -5.20 -4.83
CA GLY A 206 17.95 -6.06 -3.74
C GLY A 206 16.64 -5.60 -3.11
N ARG A 207 15.85 -4.80 -3.81
CA ARG A 207 14.55 -4.29 -3.32
C ARG A 207 13.40 -5.25 -3.53
N LEU A 208 13.49 -6.11 -4.54
CA LEU A 208 12.51 -7.15 -4.83
C LEU A 208 13.22 -8.47 -5.07
N PRO A 209 12.58 -9.62 -4.70
CA PRO A 209 13.10 -10.93 -5.08
C PRO A 209 13.12 -11.09 -6.60
N ASP A 210 14.13 -11.76 -7.11
CA ASP A 210 14.29 -12.03 -8.55
C ASP A 210 13.20 -12.90 -9.16
N CYS A 211 12.52 -13.68 -8.33
CA CYS A 211 11.48 -14.60 -8.77
C CYS A 211 10.33 -14.68 -7.75
N ARG A 212 9.30 -15.40 -8.12
CA ARG A 212 8.25 -15.88 -7.20
C ARG A 212 8.32 -17.40 -7.12
N LEU A 213 8.02 -17.94 -5.95
CA LEU A 213 7.86 -19.40 -5.78
C LEU A 213 6.44 -19.79 -6.19
N LEU A 214 6.36 -20.74 -7.10
CA LEU A 214 5.11 -21.31 -7.60
C LEU A 214 5.23 -22.85 -7.56
N PRO A 215 4.14 -23.60 -7.69
CA PRO A 215 4.21 -25.04 -7.87
C PRO A 215 5.10 -25.42 -9.06
N ALA A 216 5.62 -26.64 -9.06
CA ALA A 216 6.41 -27.14 -10.18
C ALA A 216 5.56 -27.20 -11.47
N ASN A 217 6.21 -26.97 -12.63
CA ASN A 217 5.59 -27.11 -13.94
C ASN A 217 4.34 -26.23 -14.12
N VAL A 218 4.46 -24.92 -13.89
CA VAL A 218 3.41 -23.96 -14.22
C VAL A 218 3.02 -24.08 -15.69
N GLU A 219 1.72 -24.09 -15.98
CA GLU A 219 1.16 -24.26 -17.32
C GLU A 219 0.45 -23.00 -17.82
N VAL A 220 0.38 -22.88 -19.15
CA VAL A 220 -0.41 -21.82 -19.79
C VAL A 220 -1.89 -22.03 -19.46
N GLY A 221 -2.52 -20.94 -19.01
CA GLY A 221 -3.94 -20.96 -18.61
C GLY A 221 -4.15 -20.97 -17.11
N GLU A 222 -3.14 -21.32 -16.31
CA GLU A 222 -3.21 -21.21 -14.85
C GLU A 222 -3.41 -19.77 -14.41
N VAL A 223 -4.00 -19.60 -13.24
CA VAL A 223 -4.34 -18.31 -12.67
C VAL A 223 -3.45 -18.05 -11.47
N ILE A 224 -2.70 -16.98 -11.53
CA ILE A 224 -1.90 -16.47 -10.41
C ILE A 224 -2.71 -15.40 -9.68
N ALA A 225 -2.79 -15.50 -8.36
CA ALA A 225 -3.36 -14.51 -7.47
C ALA A 225 -2.23 -13.64 -6.89
N MET A 226 -2.30 -12.33 -7.15
CA MET A 226 -1.43 -11.33 -6.54
C MET A 226 -2.16 -10.78 -5.32
N LEU A 227 -1.64 -11.05 -4.14
CA LEU A 227 -2.28 -10.71 -2.87
C LEU A 227 -1.99 -9.27 -2.42
N ASN A 228 -2.81 -8.76 -1.50
CA ASN A 228 -2.67 -7.42 -0.91
C ASN A 228 -2.68 -6.28 -1.92
N THR A 229 -3.47 -6.43 -2.99
CA THR A 229 -3.51 -5.46 -4.10
C THR A 229 -4.60 -4.41 -3.96
N GLY A 230 -5.16 -4.19 -2.75
CA GLY A 230 -6.26 -3.22 -2.56
C GLY A 230 -5.83 -1.76 -2.59
N ALA A 231 -4.59 -1.48 -2.18
CA ALA A 231 -4.07 -0.12 -2.16
C ALA A 231 -3.18 0.16 -3.37
N TYR A 232 -3.38 1.33 -4.01
CA TYR A 232 -2.55 1.85 -5.09
C TYR A 232 -2.42 0.93 -6.32
N THR A 233 -3.47 0.16 -6.61
CA THR A 233 -3.60 -0.64 -7.83
C THR A 233 -4.76 -0.12 -8.68
N MET A 234 -6.02 -0.48 -8.36
CA MET A 234 -7.17 0.01 -9.11
C MET A 234 -7.25 1.54 -9.23
N SER A 235 -6.83 2.27 -8.18
CA SER A 235 -6.81 3.73 -8.18
C SER A 235 -5.72 4.36 -9.06
N GLN A 236 -4.70 3.60 -9.41
CA GLN A 236 -3.56 4.02 -10.25
C GLN A 236 -3.49 3.32 -11.60
N MET A 237 -4.46 2.47 -11.93
CA MET A 237 -4.50 1.79 -13.24
C MET A 237 -4.38 2.77 -14.41
N THR A 238 -3.65 2.37 -15.43
CA THR A 238 -3.50 3.12 -16.66
C THR A 238 -3.83 2.25 -17.88
N ALA A 239 -4.29 2.88 -18.96
CA ALA A 239 -4.52 2.22 -20.24
C ALA A 239 -3.24 2.11 -21.10
N TYR A 240 -2.06 2.11 -20.45
CA TYR A 240 -0.79 2.05 -21.14
C TYR A 240 -0.71 0.86 -22.11
N ASN A 241 -0.12 1.07 -23.27
CA ASN A 241 -0.09 0.16 -24.42
C ASN A 241 -1.48 -0.26 -24.94
N GLY A 242 -2.51 0.59 -24.75
CA GLY A 242 -3.87 0.32 -25.24
C GLY A 242 -4.52 -0.86 -24.53
N ARG A 243 -4.21 -1.10 -23.25
CA ARG A 243 -4.78 -2.19 -22.46
C ARG A 243 -6.07 -1.75 -21.77
N PRO A 244 -7.22 -2.39 -22.09
CA PRO A 244 -8.48 -2.15 -21.38
C PRO A 244 -8.37 -2.54 -19.90
N PHE A 245 -9.11 -1.84 -19.05
CA PHE A 245 -9.14 -2.17 -17.63
C PHE A 245 -9.90 -3.47 -17.35
N PRO A 246 -9.45 -4.26 -16.37
CA PRO A 246 -10.11 -5.51 -16.00
C PRO A 246 -11.45 -5.27 -15.32
N ALA A 247 -12.31 -6.31 -15.28
CA ALA A 247 -13.45 -6.34 -14.38
C ALA A 247 -12.99 -6.36 -12.92
N ALA A 248 -13.83 -5.82 -12.03
CA ALA A 248 -13.73 -6.06 -10.61
C ALA A 248 -15.01 -6.69 -10.08
N VAL A 249 -14.84 -7.65 -9.20
CA VAL A 249 -15.94 -8.34 -8.53
C VAL A 249 -15.77 -8.21 -7.03
N MET A 250 -16.89 -8.10 -6.32
CA MET A 250 -16.93 -8.18 -4.88
C MET A 250 -17.49 -9.54 -4.47
N ILE A 251 -16.86 -10.16 -3.49
CA ILE A 251 -17.36 -11.38 -2.86
C ILE A 251 -17.98 -10.95 -1.54
N GLU A 252 -19.30 -11.05 -1.44
CA GLU A 252 -20.05 -10.73 -0.23
C GLU A 252 -19.98 -11.89 0.78
N GLU A 253 -20.38 -11.62 2.00
CA GLU A 253 -20.59 -12.64 3.02
C GLU A 253 -21.53 -13.73 2.47
N GLY A 254 -21.17 -14.99 2.67
CA GLY A 254 -21.89 -16.14 2.08
C GLY A 254 -21.46 -16.50 0.64
N GLY A 255 -20.42 -15.83 0.09
CA GLY A 255 -19.79 -16.20 -1.19
C GLY A 255 -20.54 -15.69 -2.44
N LYS A 256 -21.52 -14.82 -2.29
CA LYS A 256 -22.19 -14.19 -3.43
C LYS A 256 -21.24 -13.27 -4.17
N VAL A 257 -21.15 -13.43 -5.49
CA VAL A 257 -20.28 -12.63 -6.35
C VAL A 257 -21.08 -11.53 -7.03
N GLN A 258 -20.62 -10.29 -6.90
CA GLN A 258 -21.20 -9.12 -7.57
C GLN A 258 -20.16 -8.39 -8.43
N VAL A 259 -20.50 -8.09 -9.68
CA VAL A 259 -19.66 -7.23 -10.53
C VAL A 259 -19.81 -5.78 -10.06
N ILE A 260 -18.73 -5.20 -9.53
CA ILE A 260 -18.65 -3.79 -9.09
C ILE A 260 -18.01 -2.88 -10.13
N ARG A 261 -17.27 -3.44 -11.08
CA ARG A 261 -16.73 -2.79 -12.26
C ARG A 261 -16.81 -3.72 -13.45
N LYS A 262 -17.38 -3.27 -14.56
CA LYS A 262 -17.36 -4.02 -15.82
C LYS A 262 -15.94 -4.04 -16.39
N ARG A 263 -15.62 -5.09 -17.15
CA ARG A 263 -14.41 -5.11 -17.99
C ARG A 263 -14.58 -4.11 -19.11
N ASP A 264 -13.57 -3.28 -19.35
CA ASP A 264 -13.57 -2.36 -20.50
C ASP A 264 -13.40 -3.15 -21.81
N SER A 265 -14.07 -2.68 -22.86
CA SER A 265 -13.86 -3.06 -24.24
C SER A 265 -12.84 -2.13 -24.92
N TYR A 266 -12.50 -2.44 -26.18
CA TYR A 266 -11.70 -1.50 -26.98
C TYR A 266 -12.46 -0.24 -27.30
N GLU A 267 -13.78 -0.32 -27.47
CA GLU A 267 -14.65 0.84 -27.66
C GLU A 267 -14.59 1.78 -26.48
N ASP A 268 -14.51 1.26 -25.26
CA ASP A 268 -14.36 2.09 -24.06
C ASP A 268 -13.04 2.89 -24.06
N LEU A 269 -11.96 2.30 -24.59
CA LEU A 269 -10.65 2.97 -24.70
C LEU A 269 -10.67 4.14 -25.67
N ILE A 270 -11.38 4.00 -26.79
CA ILE A 270 -11.40 4.99 -27.88
C ILE A 270 -12.63 5.90 -27.88
N ASN A 271 -13.53 5.74 -26.90
CA ASN A 271 -14.80 6.46 -26.84
C ASN A 271 -14.66 7.98 -26.80
N ASN A 272 -13.52 8.49 -26.36
CA ASN A 272 -13.21 9.92 -26.35
C ASN A 272 -12.37 10.38 -27.55
N GLU A 273 -12.02 9.47 -28.46
CA GLU A 273 -11.30 9.79 -29.69
C GLU A 273 -12.31 10.17 -30.78
N LEU A 274 -12.04 11.22 -31.55
CA LEU A 274 -12.92 11.76 -32.60
C LEU A 274 -12.34 11.54 -33.97
#